data_3a205c28683e1cdcbc9ae270109f26cf
#
_entry.id   3a205c28683e1cdcbc9ae270109f26cf
#
_cell.length_a   1.000
_cell.length_b   1.000
_cell.length_c   1.000
_cell.angle_alpha   90.00
_cell.angle_beta   90.00
_cell.angle_gamma   90.00
#
_symmetry.space_group_name_H-M   'P 1'
#
loop_
_entity.id
_entity.type
_entity.pdbx_description
1 polymer ?
#
loop_
_entity_poly.entity_id
_entity_poly.type
_entity_poly.pdbx_seq_one_letter_code
_entity_poly.pdbx_strand_id
1 'polypeptide(L)'
;MKVKLYYDKGTVVIKGNVHVPFARWDERITAYRTLAYRYRDIVEFLKQEGVEFEDHVLDNIIPSPVYDVEFDFELREYQKEAVEKWMRSKRGVIVLPTGAGKTIIALGIIKRLSVSTLVVVPTLALLEQWKERLSVFGDVGEFSGRKKELKPITVTTYDSAYINAEILGDKFLLIVFDECHHLPSEAYRNIAQMSIAPYRLGLTAFPERADELHELLPDLIGGIVYQKTPNELVGKYLAPYEVVGIRIPLTKEEKEQYKRYYEVFKLYIEKKGITFKSLEDFQRIVMRSGSDEEAFKALRALEQARRIAFSSKRKLEKLREILERHKGEKIIIFTRHNELVYEISRKFLIPAITHKTDKAERSEILKKFREGIYKAIVSSQVLDEGIDVPDASVGVIISGTGSSRELVQRLGRILRPAPGKEKAILYEFISTGTSEVRVARRRKSGLKQLNKV
;
A
#
# COMPACT_ATOMS: atom_id res chain seq x y z
N MET A 1 17.99 15.13 -42.16
CA MET A 1 18.51 15.39 -40.80
C MET A 1 18.09 14.18 -39.95
N LYS A 2 19.05 13.47 -39.35
CA LYS A 2 18.71 12.33 -38.47
C LYS A 2 17.86 12.80 -37.30
N VAL A 3 16.90 12.01 -36.89
CA VAL A 3 16.11 12.25 -35.69
C VAL A 3 17.00 12.06 -34.45
N LYS A 4 16.91 12.96 -33.48
CA LYS A 4 17.65 12.88 -32.20
C LYS A 4 16.72 12.96 -31.03
N LEU A 5 16.88 12.05 -30.05
CA LEU A 5 16.08 11.98 -28.83
C LEU A 5 16.92 12.45 -27.65
N TYR A 6 16.34 13.28 -26.79
CA TYR A 6 16.98 13.79 -25.56
C TYR A 6 16.02 13.73 -24.39
N TYR A 7 16.52 13.43 -23.21
CA TYR A 7 15.77 13.63 -21.98
C TYR A 7 15.92 15.08 -21.50
N ASP A 8 14.82 15.71 -21.14
CA ASP A 8 14.80 17.05 -20.56
C ASP A 8 13.72 17.17 -19.48
N LYS A 9 14.16 17.14 -18.21
CA LYS A 9 13.33 17.39 -17.01
C LYS A 9 11.96 16.67 -17.02
N GLY A 10 11.96 15.35 -17.20
CA GLY A 10 10.77 14.53 -17.21
C GLY A 10 10.05 14.45 -18.55
N THR A 11 10.66 14.95 -19.61
CA THR A 11 10.13 14.88 -20.98
C THR A 11 11.18 14.31 -21.93
N VAL A 12 10.71 13.76 -23.06
CA VAL A 12 11.57 13.43 -24.21
C VAL A 12 11.37 14.49 -25.27
N VAL A 13 12.48 15.07 -25.71
CA VAL A 13 12.56 16.03 -26.81
C VAL A 13 13.00 15.27 -28.06
N ILE A 14 12.24 15.44 -29.14
CA ILE A 14 12.45 14.77 -30.42
C ILE A 14 12.81 15.85 -31.44
N LYS A 15 14.08 15.93 -31.83
CA LYS A 15 14.58 16.86 -32.85
C LYS A 15 14.70 16.15 -34.21
N GLY A 16 14.15 16.75 -35.24
CA GLY A 16 14.17 16.20 -36.60
C GLY A 16 12.81 16.32 -37.30
N ASN A 17 12.75 15.94 -38.56
CA ASN A 17 11.55 16.02 -39.38
C ASN A 17 10.77 14.67 -39.25
N VAL A 18 10.13 14.47 -38.09
CA VAL A 18 9.28 13.29 -37.82
C VAL A 18 8.10 13.70 -36.96
N HIS A 19 6.92 13.29 -37.35
CA HIS A 19 5.71 13.46 -36.53
C HIS A 19 5.48 12.20 -35.71
N VAL A 20 5.49 12.34 -34.38
CA VAL A 20 5.21 11.25 -33.44
C VAL A 20 3.80 11.47 -32.86
N PRO A 21 2.87 10.51 -32.95
CA PRO A 21 1.43 10.72 -32.67
C PRO A 21 1.11 11.26 -31.28
N PHE A 22 1.92 10.94 -30.27
CA PHE A 22 1.73 11.34 -28.86
C PHE A 22 2.66 12.46 -28.41
N ALA A 23 3.38 13.11 -29.34
CA ALA A 23 4.24 14.26 -29.08
C ALA A 23 3.57 15.56 -29.56
N ARG A 24 3.83 16.65 -28.87
CA ARG A 24 3.38 17.99 -29.23
C ARG A 24 4.54 18.84 -29.67
N TRP A 25 4.31 19.70 -30.66
CA TRP A 25 5.29 20.69 -31.09
C TRP A 25 5.50 21.75 -30.00
N ASP A 26 6.73 22.00 -29.60
CA ASP A 26 7.13 23.06 -28.67
C ASP A 26 7.92 24.12 -29.44
N GLU A 27 7.29 25.25 -29.71
CA GLU A 27 7.87 26.36 -30.48
C GLU A 27 9.13 26.94 -29.82
N ARG A 28 9.20 26.91 -28.47
CA ARG A 28 10.34 27.47 -27.73
C ARG A 28 11.66 26.77 -28.02
N ILE A 29 11.60 25.50 -28.40
CA ILE A 29 12.78 24.66 -28.67
C ILE A 29 12.81 24.14 -30.10
N THR A 30 11.80 24.48 -30.90
CA THR A 30 11.66 24.05 -32.29
C THR A 30 11.77 22.54 -32.47
N ALA A 31 11.08 21.79 -31.61
CA ALA A 31 11.13 20.33 -31.58
C ALA A 31 9.81 19.74 -31.01
N TYR A 32 9.57 18.47 -31.27
CA TYR A 32 8.49 17.76 -30.60
C TYR A 32 8.87 17.41 -29.16
N ARG A 33 7.90 17.44 -28.26
CA ARG A 33 8.06 17.11 -26.84
C ARG A 33 6.93 16.24 -26.37
N THR A 34 7.22 15.24 -25.53
CA THR A 34 6.24 14.43 -24.84
C THR A 34 6.74 14.04 -23.44
N LEU A 35 5.85 13.51 -22.58
CA LEU A 35 6.26 13.01 -21.25
C LEU A 35 7.22 11.83 -21.40
N ALA A 36 8.17 11.73 -20.46
CA ALA A 36 9.27 10.76 -20.52
C ALA A 36 8.81 9.30 -20.54
N TYR A 37 7.66 8.98 -19.90
CA TYR A 37 7.13 7.61 -19.85
C TYR A 37 6.75 7.05 -21.24
N ARG A 38 6.61 7.90 -22.25
CA ARG A 38 6.39 7.54 -23.65
C ARG A 38 7.67 7.15 -24.40
N TYR A 39 8.83 7.21 -23.75
CA TYR A 39 10.12 6.92 -24.41
C TYR A 39 10.13 5.57 -25.14
N ARG A 40 9.64 4.51 -24.51
CA ARG A 40 9.55 3.19 -25.15
C ARG A 40 8.66 3.24 -26.41
N ASP A 41 7.51 3.89 -26.29
CA ASP A 41 6.54 4.01 -27.40
C ASP A 41 7.14 4.80 -28.56
N ILE A 42 7.95 5.85 -28.29
CA ILE A 42 8.69 6.60 -29.29
C ILE A 42 9.68 5.71 -30.03
N VAL A 43 10.51 4.97 -29.30
CA VAL A 43 11.54 4.10 -29.88
C VAL A 43 10.90 2.98 -30.72
N GLU A 44 9.82 2.38 -30.23
CA GLU A 44 9.07 1.35 -30.97
C GLU A 44 8.46 1.93 -32.25
N PHE A 45 7.83 3.11 -32.18
CA PHE A 45 7.27 3.81 -33.34
C PHE A 45 8.35 4.13 -34.39
N LEU A 46 9.47 4.75 -34.01
CA LEU A 46 10.53 5.10 -34.95
C LEU A 46 11.14 3.87 -35.64
N LYS A 47 11.27 2.75 -34.91
CA LYS A 47 11.71 1.48 -35.49
C LYS A 47 10.71 0.88 -36.47
N GLN A 48 9.39 0.95 -36.16
CA GLN A 48 8.33 0.45 -37.04
C GLN A 48 8.24 1.27 -38.34
N GLU A 49 8.43 2.59 -38.25
CA GLU A 49 8.44 3.49 -39.40
C GLU A 49 9.80 3.48 -40.16
N GLY A 50 10.77 2.69 -39.72
CA GLY A 50 12.10 2.60 -40.37
C GLY A 50 12.91 3.89 -40.26
N VAL A 51 12.63 4.76 -39.28
CA VAL A 51 13.31 6.04 -39.10
C VAL A 51 14.62 5.84 -38.34
N GLU A 52 15.73 6.22 -38.95
CA GLU A 52 17.03 6.27 -38.24
C GLU A 52 17.06 7.40 -37.23
N PHE A 53 17.50 7.10 -36.01
CA PHE A 53 17.61 8.07 -34.92
C PHE A 53 18.85 7.87 -34.06
N GLU A 54 19.31 8.96 -33.45
CA GLU A 54 20.35 8.98 -32.42
C GLU A 54 19.65 9.11 -31.04
N ASP A 55 19.97 8.22 -30.13
CA ASP A 55 19.31 8.14 -28.82
C ASP A 55 20.23 8.63 -27.69
N HIS A 56 20.03 9.87 -27.28
CA HIS A 56 20.71 10.50 -26.15
C HIS A 56 19.90 10.48 -24.85
N VAL A 57 18.73 9.83 -24.87
CA VAL A 57 17.88 9.70 -23.66
C VAL A 57 18.54 8.81 -22.62
N LEU A 58 19.33 7.83 -23.08
CA LEU A 58 19.99 6.85 -22.23
C LEU A 58 21.40 7.26 -21.76
N ASP A 59 21.91 8.43 -22.16
CA ASP A 59 23.28 8.87 -21.85
C ASP A 59 23.57 8.96 -20.34
N ASN A 60 22.54 9.22 -19.53
CA ASN A 60 22.65 9.37 -18.08
C ASN A 60 22.23 8.13 -17.29
N ILE A 61 21.96 7.01 -17.97
CA ILE A 61 21.57 5.77 -17.28
C ILE A 61 22.73 5.27 -16.40
N ILE A 62 22.41 4.94 -15.17
CA ILE A 62 23.35 4.27 -14.27
C ILE A 62 23.70 2.89 -14.88
N PRO A 63 24.99 2.53 -14.97
CA PRO A 63 25.39 1.25 -15.52
C PRO A 63 24.65 0.09 -14.87
N SER A 64 24.23 -0.85 -15.71
CA SER A 64 23.53 -2.05 -15.21
C SER A 64 24.51 -2.93 -14.45
N PRO A 65 24.07 -3.50 -13.30
CA PRO A 65 24.92 -4.38 -12.52
C PRO A 65 25.09 -5.73 -13.24
N VAL A 66 26.26 -6.33 -13.06
CA VAL A 66 26.48 -7.73 -13.41
C VAL A 66 26.32 -8.52 -12.13
N TYR A 67 25.33 -9.40 -12.08
CA TYR A 67 25.09 -10.26 -10.92
C TYR A 67 25.64 -11.65 -11.20
N ASP A 68 26.66 -12.02 -10.45
CA ASP A 68 27.19 -13.39 -10.38
C ASP A 68 26.74 -14.03 -9.06
N VAL A 69 25.43 -14.00 -8.80
CA VAL A 69 24.88 -14.47 -7.54
C VAL A 69 23.92 -15.63 -7.78
N GLU A 70 24.22 -16.79 -7.16
CA GLU A 70 23.23 -17.83 -6.97
C GLU A 70 22.20 -17.40 -5.91
N PHE A 71 20.91 -17.59 -6.19
CA PHE A 71 19.86 -17.29 -5.22
C PHE A 71 19.75 -18.43 -4.19
N ASP A 72 19.80 -18.10 -2.91
CA ASP A 72 19.58 -19.02 -1.81
C ASP A 72 18.12 -19.41 -1.58
N PHE A 73 17.18 -18.86 -2.39
CA PHE A 73 15.77 -19.18 -2.26
C PHE A 73 15.15 -19.64 -3.58
N GLU A 74 14.40 -20.72 -3.50
CA GLU A 74 13.59 -21.20 -4.62
C GLU A 74 12.29 -20.42 -4.72
N LEU A 75 11.97 -19.95 -5.95
CA LEU A 75 10.65 -19.43 -6.25
C LEU A 75 9.62 -20.55 -6.20
N ARG A 76 8.51 -20.29 -5.51
CA ARG A 76 7.34 -21.18 -5.54
C ARG A 76 6.72 -21.18 -6.93
N GLU A 77 5.97 -22.23 -7.29
CA GLU A 77 5.37 -22.38 -8.63
C GLU A 77 4.65 -21.10 -9.12
N TYR A 78 3.73 -20.55 -8.30
CA TYR A 78 3.01 -19.33 -8.67
C TYR A 78 3.90 -18.10 -8.78
N GLN A 79 5.03 -18.06 -8.06
CA GLN A 79 6.01 -16.97 -8.16
C GLN A 79 6.80 -17.07 -9.47
N LYS A 80 7.19 -18.29 -9.86
CA LYS A 80 7.81 -18.55 -11.18
C LYS A 80 6.88 -18.13 -12.30
N GLU A 81 5.60 -18.53 -12.20
CA GLU A 81 4.57 -18.15 -13.16
C GLU A 81 4.40 -16.62 -13.27
N ALA A 82 4.39 -15.91 -12.13
CA ALA A 82 4.29 -14.46 -12.08
C ALA A 82 5.50 -13.78 -12.77
N VAL A 83 6.72 -14.26 -12.50
CA VAL A 83 7.94 -13.78 -13.14
C VAL A 83 7.85 -14.00 -14.66
N GLU A 84 7.51 -15.21 -15.11
CA GLU A 84 7.40 -15.54 -16.53
C GLU A 84 6.38 -14.66 -17.27
N LYS A 85 5.19 -14.50 -16.70
CA LYS A 85 4.14 -13.66 -17.30
C LYS A 85 4.58 -12.19 -17.39
N TRP A 86 5.21 -11.65 -16.36
CA TRP A 86 5.72 -10.31 -16.41
C TRP A 86 6.87 -10.15 -17.41
N MET A 87 7.79 -11.11 -17.50
CA MET A 87 8.93 -11.07 -18.43
C MET A 87 8.51 -11.02 -19.90
N ARG A 88 7.32 -11.45 -20.26
CA ARG A 88 6.80 -11.37 -21.65
C ARG A 88 6.52 -9.93 -22.06
N SER A 89 5.90 -9.15 -21.21
CA SER A 89 5.55 -7.73 -21.46
C SER A 89 6.64 -6.77 -21.00
N LYS A 90 7.37 -7.14 -19.95
CA LYS A 90 8.32 -6.32 -19.18
C LYS A 90 7.68 -5.04 -18.61
N ARG A 91 6.35 -4.98 -18.61
CA ARG A 91 5.55 -3.91 -18.01
C ARG A 91 4.27 -4.54 -17.46
N GLY A 92 3.86 -4.14 -16.26
CA GLY A 92 2.58 -4.55 -15.69
C GLY A 92 2.58 -4.71 -14.19
N VAL A 93 1.37 -4.92 -13.69
CA VAL A 93 1.07 -5.04 -12.26
C VAL A 93 0.91 -6.51 -11.90
N ILE A 94 1.53 -6.92 -10.79
CA ILE A 94 1.34 -8.23 -10.15
C ILE A 94 0.50 -8.02 -8.90
N VAL A 95 -0.68 -8.64 -8.86
CA VAL A 95 -1.63 -8.55 -7.76
C VAL A 95 -1.60 -9.85 -6.95
N LEU A 96 -1.09 -9.77 -5.73
CA LEU A 96 -0.96 -10.91 -4.84
C LEU A 96 -1.28 -10.53 -3.39
N PRO A 97 -1.89 -11.43 -2.62
CA PRO A 97 -2.15 -11.17 -1.20
C PRO A 97 -0.90 -10.76 -0.42
N THR A 98 -1.11 -10.05 0.67
CA THR A 98 -0.02 -9.79 1.63
C THR A 98 0.49 -11.13 2.18
N GLY A 99 1.80 -11.28 2.31
CA GLY A 99 2.41 -12.56 2.73
C GLY A 99 2.70 -13.55 1.59
N ALA A 100 2.22 -13.31 0.37
CA ALA A 100 2.50 -14.16 -0.79
C ALA A 100 3.90 -13.95 -1.40
N GLY A 101 4.75 -13.11 -0.82
CA GLY A 101 6.13 -12.94 -1.28
C GLY A 101 6.30 -12.09 -2.54
N LYS A 102 5.51 -11.02 -2.68
CA LYS A 102 5.65 -10.05 -3.77
C LYS A 102 7.09 -9.54 -3.95
N THR A 103 7.77 -9.25 -2.85
CA THR A 103 9.18 -8.82 -2.87
C THR A 103 10.09 -9.88 -3.48
N ILE A 104 9.87 -11.16 -3.18
CA ILE A 104 10.66 -12.28 -3.74
C ILE A 104 10.49 -12.36 -5.26
N ILE A 105 9.26 -12.16 -5.76
CA ILE A 105 9.01 -12.08 -7.20
C ILE A 105 9.79 -10.93 -7.84
N ALA A 106 9.78 -9.75 -7.20
CA ALA A 106 10.55 -8.61 -7.70
C ALA A 106 12.06 -8.87 -7.72
N LEU A 107 12.61 -9.52 -6.68
CA LEU A 107 14.02 -9.95 -6.67
C LEU A 107 14.30 -10.91 -7.84
N GLY A 108 13.40 -11.85 -8.13
CA GLY A 108 13.51 -12.75 -9.29
C GLY A 108 13.52 -12.00 -10.63
N ILE A 109 12.66 -10.98 -10.77
CA ILE A 109 12.60 -10.11 -11.95
C ILE A 109 13.86 -9.27 -12.08
N ILE A 110 14.32 -8.63 -11.00
CA ILE A 110 15.55 -7.80 -10.97
C ILE A 110 16.76 -8.64 -11.39
N LYS A 111 16.92 -9.84 -10.81
CA LYS A 111 18.00 -10.77 -11.18
C LYS A 111 17.95 -11.10 -12.67
N ARG A 112 16.78 -11.55 -13.16
CA ARG A 112 16.62 -12.03 -14.53
C ARG A 112 16.78 -10.93 -15.57
N LEU A 113 16.36 -9.69 -15.25
CA LEU A 113 16.48 -8.56 -16.15
C LEU A 113 17.89 -7.94 -16.11
N SER A 114 18.53 -7.96 -14.95
CA SER A 114 19.91 -7.49 -14.70
C SER A 114 20.19 -6.09 -15.25
N VAL A 115 19.34 -5.13 -14.92
CA VAL A 115 19.45 -3.73 -15.34
C VAL A 115 19.41 -2.78 -14.14
N SER A 116 19.87 -1.54 -14.35
CA SER A 116 19.74 -0.50 -13.31
C SER A 116 18.29 -0.34 -12.86
N THR A 117 18.07 -0.38 -11.55
CA THR A 117 16.73 -0.53 -10.95
C THR A 117 16.47 0.49 -9.86
N LEU A 118 15.35 1.20 -9.96
CA LEU A 118 14.78 2.04 -8.90
C LEU A 118 13.61 1.34 -8.25
N VAL A 119 13.65 1.15 -6.94
CA VAL A 119 12.52 0.61 -6.16
C VAL A 119 11.88 1.75 -5.37
N VAL A 120 10.58 1.99 -5.60
CA VAL A 120 9.80 3.04 -4.96
C VAL A 120 8.85 2.43 -3.93
N VAL A 121 8.95 2.85 -2.69
CA VAL A 121 8.22 2.29 -1.55
C VAL A 121 7.47 3.36 -0.75
N PRO A 122 6.36 3.02 -0.05
CA PRO A 122 5.56 4.01 0.67
C PRO A 122 6.25 4.61 1.91
N THR A 123 7.10 3.87 2.60
CA THR A 123 7.63 4.29 3.91
C THR A 123 9.12 4.01 4.06
N LEU A 124 9.78 4.78 4.95
CA LEU A 124 11.18 4.55 5.30
C LEU A 124 11.42 3.17 5.94
N ALA A 125 10.44 2.60 6.61
CA ALA A 125 10.54 1.25 7.17
C ALA A 125 10.61 0.19 6.07
N LEU A 126 9.79 0.32 5.02
CA LEU A 126 9.87 -0.54 3.84
C LEU A 126 11.16 -0.31 3.06
N LEU A 127 11.66 0.93 2.99
CA LEU A 127 12.93 1.23 2.35
C LEU A 127 14.07 0.40 2.98
N GLU A 128 14.18 0.38 4.30
CA GLU A 128 15.18 -0.41 5.01
C GLU A 128 15.02 -1.92 4.74
N GLN A 129 13.79 -2.43 4.76
CA GLN A 129 13.51 -3.85 4.45
C GLN A 129 13.88 -4.23 3.01
N TRP A 130 13.57 -3.34 2.06
CA TRP A 130 13.95 -3.56 0.68
C TRP A 130 15.47 -3.53 0.49
N LYS A 131 16.18 -2.60 1.15
CA LYS A 131 17.65 -2.55 1.13
C LYS A 131 18.26 -3.83 1.68
N GLU A 132 17.77 -4.32 2.83
CA GLU A 132 18.23 -5.58 3.43
C GLU A 132 18.05 -6.76 2.47
N ARG A 133 16.87 -6.85 1.82
CA ARG A 133 16.60 -7.94 0.86
C ARG A 133 17.37 -7.82 -0.44
N LEU A 134 17.60 -6.59 -0.91
CA LEU A 134 18.38 -6.34 -2.13
C LEU A 134 19.88 -6.43 -1.93
N SER A 135 20.38 -6.47 -0.66
CA SER A 135 21.81 -6.59 -0.36
C SER A 135 22.44 -7.88 -0.90
N VAL A 136 21.62 -8.89 -1.21
CA VAL A 136 22.07 -10.11 -1.91
C VAL A 136 22.66 -9.81 -3.31
N PHE A 137 22.31 -8.67 -3.90
CA PHE A 137 22.84 -8.22 -5.18
C PHE A 137 24.07 -7.31 -5.06
N GLY A 138 24.55 -7.07 -3.84
CA GLY A 138 25.66 -6.16 -3.55
C GLY A 138 25.20 -4.89 -2.87
N ASP A 139 25.90 -3.80 -3.14
CA ASP A 139 25.68 -2.53 -2.45
C ASP A 139 24.46 -1.78 -3.03
N VAL A 140 23.52 -1.43 -2.16
CA VAL A 140 22.23 -0.84 -2.50
C VAL A 140 22.21 0.65 -2.15
N GLY A 141 21.90 1.48 -3.15
CA GLY A 141 21.73 2.92 -2.98
C GLY A 141 20.48 3.27 -2.19
N GLU A 142 20.54 4.39 -1.50
CA GLU A 142 19.38 5.01 -0.85
C GLU A 142 19.20 6.44 -1.34
N PHE A 143 18.01 6.73 -1.87
CA PHE A 143 17.66 8.08 -2.26
C PHE A 143 16.41 8.53 -1.47
N SER A 144 16.66 9.19 -0.34
CA SER A 144 15.60 9.61 0.60
C SER A 144 15.91 10.99 1.19
N GLY A 145 15.05 11.47 2.10
CA GLY A 145 15.34 12.67 2.88
C GLY A 145 16.59 12.56 3.77
N ARG A 146 17.10 11.34 3.99
CA ARG A 146 18.26 11.08 4.85
C ARG A 146 19.56 10.96 4.05
N LYS A 147 19.51 10.34 2.86
CA LYS A 147 20.67 10.01 2.02
C LYS A 147 20.33 10.21 0.57
N LYS A 148 21.27 10.72 -0.22
CA LYS A 148 21.16 10.98 -1.66
C LYS A 148 22.22 10.18 -2.42
N GLU A 149 22.17 8.85 -2.35
CA GLU A 149 23.13 7.96 -2.96
C GLU A 149 22.47 7.12 -4.06
N LEU A 150 22.94 7.29 -5.29
CA LEU A 150 22.50 6.53 -6.45
C LEU A 150 23.47 5.39 -6.73
N LYS A 151 22.95 4.18 -6.87
CA LYS A 151 23.67 2.95 -7.25
C LYS A 151 22.87 2.18 -8.28
N PRO A 152 23.46 1.15 -8.93
CA PRO A 152 22.75 0.33 -9.92
C PRO A 152 21.41 -0.20 -9.43
N ILE A 153 21.30 -0.53 -8.13
CA ILE A 153 20.03 -0.74 -7.46
C ILE A 153 19.87 0.33 -6.39
N THR A 154 18.81 1.10 -6.46
CA THR A 154 18.52 2.19 -5.52
C THR A 154 17.10 2.06 -5.01
N VAL A 155 16.92 2.27 -3.70
CA VAL A 155 15.59 2.32 -3.06
C VAL A 155 15.26 3.75 -2.66
N THR A 156 14.03 4.17 -2.91
CA THR A 156 13.52 5.50 -2.58
C THR A 156 12.10 5.42 -2.02
N THR A 157 11.64 6.48 -1.35
CA THR A 157 10.23 6.59 -0.97
C THR A 157 9.43 7.33 -2.04
N TYR A 158 8.09 7.14 -2.09
CA TYR A 158 7.21 7.88 -2.99
C TYR A 158 7.39 9.40 -2.86
N ASP A 159 7.48 9.92 -1.62
CA ASP A 159 7.70 11.35 -1.39
C ASP A 159 9.03 11.83 -1.98
N SER A 160 10.11 11.10 -1.71
CA SER A 160 11.44 11.46 -2.25
C SER A 160 11.50 11.34 -3.76
N ALA A 161 10.90 10.30 -4.34
CA ALA A 161 10.85 10.10 -5.78
C ALA A 161 10.01 11.19 -6.47
N TYR A 162 8.89 11.59 -5.88
CA TYR A 162 8.06 12.68 -6.41
C TYR A 162 8.80 14.01 -6.43
N ILE A 163 9.41 14.41 -5.31
CA ILE A 163 10.15 15.68 -5.20
C ILE A 163 11.34 15.74 -6.16
N ASN A 164 11.94 14.58 -6.46
CA ASN A 164 13.15 14.49 -7.28
C ASN A 164 12.91 13.75 -8.61
N ALA A 165 11.68 13.75 -9.12
CA ALA A 165 11.32 12.99 -10.32
C ALA A 165 12.14 13.42 -11.55
N GLU A 166 12.48 14.70 -11.67
CA GLU A 166 13.34 15.22 -12.75
C GLU A 166 14.77 14.63 -12.71
N ILE A 167 15.31 14.43 -11.49
CA ILE A 167 16.68 13.91 -11.29
C ILE A 167 16.72 12.39 -11.51
N LEU A 168 15.68 11.69 -11.05
CA LEU A 168 15.63 10.24 -11.11
C LEU A 168 15.14 9.69 -12.46
N GLY A 169 14.47 10.54 -13.24
CA GLY A 169 13.70 10.14 -14.41
C GLY A 169 14.51 9.51 -15.54
N ASP A 170 15.79 9.84 -15.67
CA ASP A 170 16.71 9.34 -16.72
C ASP A 170 17.85 8.43 -16.19
N LYS A 171 17.70 7.89 -14.97
CA LYS A 171 18.79 7.14 -14.31
C LYS A 171 18.63 5.62 -14.35
N PHE A 172 17.43 5.10 -14.51
CA PHE A 172 17.13 3.67 -14.33
C PHE A 172 16.35 3.08 -15.51
N LEU A 173 16.66 1.82 -15.84
CA LEU A 173 15.96 1.07 -16.87
C LEU A 173 14.74 0.31 -16.32
N LEU A 174 14.76 -0.11 -15.07
CA LEU A 174 13.63 -0.73 -14.38
C LEU A 174 13.16 0.17 -13.23
N ILE A 175 11.86 0.41 -13.17
CA ILE A 175 11.23 1.01 -11.99
C ILE A 175 10.23 0.04 -11.39
N VAL A 176 10.38 -0.22 -10.09
CA VAL A 176 9.50 -1.08 -9.29
C VAL A 176 8.70 -0.22 -8.33
N PHE A 177 7.39 -0.28 -8.41
CA PHE A 177 6.47 0.40 -7.51
C PHE A 177 5.88 -0.60 -6.52
N ASP A 178 6.38 -0.61 -5.29
CA ASP A 178 5.76 -1.40 -4.21
C ASP A 178 4.53 -0.68 -3.67
N GLU A 179 3.48 -1.42 -3.37
CA GLU A 179 2.13 -0.91 -3.09
C GLU A 179 1.68 0.13 -4.14
N CYS A 180 1.77 -0.26 -5.41
CA CYS A 180 1.59 0.60 -6.58
C CYS A 180 0.23 1.30 -6.67
N HIS A 181 -0.73 0.93 -5.84
CA HIS A 181 -2.01 1.63 -5.70
C HIS A 181 -1.86 3.08 -5.18
N HIS A 182 -0.69 3.46 -4.62
CA HIS A 182 -0.38 4.85 -4.27
C HIS A 182 -0.06 5.70 -5.49
N LEU A 183 0.52 5.10 -6.53
CA LEU A 183 1.06 5.80 -7.69
C LEU A 183 0.06 6.69 -8.44
N PRO A 184 -1.22 6.30 -8.64
CA PRO A 184 -2.15 7.11 -9.42
C PRO A 184 -2.57 8.44 -8.77
N SER A 185 -2.17 8.72 -7.52
CA SER A 185 -2.45 10.00 -6.88
C SER A 185 -1.85 11.17 -7.68
N GLU A 186 -2.44 12.34 -7.56
CA GLU A 186 -2.06 13.52 -8.33
C GLU A 186 -0.56 13.86 -8.23
N ALA A 187 0.02 13.75 -7.04
CA ALA A 187 1.44 13.97 -6.82
C ALA A 187 2.30 12.81 -7.38
N TYR A 188 2.01 11.58 -6.97
CA TYR A 188 2.92 10.46 -7.23
C TYR A 188 2.92 9.95 -8.67
N ARG A 189 1.86 10.17 -9.46
CA ARG A 189 1.85 9.80 -10.89
C ARG A 189 3.00 10.45 -11.68
N ASN A 190 3.49 11.62 -11.23
CA ASN A 190 4.64 12.28 -11.84
C ASN A 190 5.90 11.42 -11.81
N ILE A 191 6.08 10.57 -10.80
CA ILE A 191 7.22 9.64 -10.71
C ILE A 191 7.28 8.75 -11.96
N ALA A 192 6.12 8.19 -12.36
CA ALA A 192 6.04 7.36 -13.55
C ALA A 192 6.09 8.18 -14.85
N GLN A 193 5.37 9.32 -14.88
CA GLN A 193 5.26 10.15 -16.07
C GLN A 193 6.58 10.80 -16.49
N MET A 194 7.43 11.14 -15.52
CA MET A 194 8.73 11.76 -15.75
C MET A 194 9.89 10.76 -15.92
N SER A 195 9.62 9.47 -15.79
CA SER A 195 10.62 8.42 -15.92
C SER A 195 10.65 7.82 -17.34
N ILE A 196 11.87 7.70 -17.90
CA ILE A 196 12.12 7.01 -19.18
C ILE A 196 12.13 5.49 -19.04
N ALA A 197 12.15 4.94 -17.81
CA ALA A 197 12.29 3.51 -17.56
C ALA A 197 11.37 2.68 -18.48
N PRO A 198 11.91 1.90 -19.42
CA PRO A 198 11.12 1.12 -20.35
C PRO A 198 10.50 -0.11 -19.67
N TYR A 199 11.08 -0.56 -18.56
CA TYR A 199 10.61 -1.71 -17.78
C TYR A 199 9.94 -1.21 -16.50
N ARG A 200 8.71 -1.69 -16.23
CA ARG A 200 7.89 -1.18 -15.13
C ARG A 200 7.16 -2.30 -14.42
N LEU A 201 7.39 -2.42 -13.14
CA LEU A 201 6.76 -3.43 -12.27
C LEU A 201 5.93 -2.75 -11.19
N GLY A 202 4.64 -3.04 -11.15
CA GLY A 202 3.77 -2.70 -10.03
C GLY A 202 3.51 -3.90 -9.15
N LEU A 203 3.60 -3.74 -7.84
CA LEU A 203 3.27 -4.76 -6.84
C LEU A 203 2.19 -4.23 -5.94
N THR A 204 1.10 -4.95 -5.76
CA THR A 204 0.05 -4.60 -4.80
C THR A 204 -0.74 -5.83 -4.36
N ALA A 205 -1.38 -5.73 -3.20
CA ALA A 205 -2.37 -6.70 -2.78
C ALA A 205 -3.79 -6.33 -3.25
N PHE A 206 -4.01 -5.04 -3.55
CA PHE A 206 -5.31 -4.51 -3.89
C PHE A 206 -5.15 -3.27 -4.78
N PRO A 207 -5.36 -3.40 -6.10
CA PRO A 207 -5.17 -2.28 -7.01
C PRO A 207 -6.29 -1.23 -6.92
N GLU A 208 -7.54 -1.64 -6.59
CA GLU A 208 -8.70 -0.78 -6.61
C GLU A 208 -8.60 0.35 -5.58
N ARG A 209 -9.07 1.54 -5.98
CA ARG A 209 -9.14 2.75 -5.16
C ARG A 209 -10.57 3.29 -5.14
N ALA A 210 -10.95 3.91 -4.03
CA ALA A 210 -12.29 4.48 -3.88
C ALA A 210 -12.53 5.74 -4.78
N ASP A 211 -11.44 6.35 -5.24
CA ASP A 211 -11.43 7.52 -6.14
C ASP A 211 -11.30 7.13 -7.62
N GLU A 212 -11.35 5.83 -7.94
CA GLU A 212 -11.26 5.24 -9.29
C GLU A 212 -9.94 5.54 -10.04
N LEU A 213 -8.98 6.24 -9.42
CA LEU A 213 -7.70 6.59 -10.05
C LEU A 213 -6.82 5.36 -10.40
N HIS A 214 -7.17 4.17 -9.92
CA HIS A 214 -6.50 2.91 -10.32
C HIS A 214 -6.62 2.63 -11.82
N GLU A 215 -7.61 3.22 -12.52
CA GLU A 215 -7.74 3.16 -13.98
C GLU A 215 -6.56 3.78 -14.74
N LEU A 216 -5.73 4.57 -14.08
CA LEU A 216 -4.48 5.11 -14.64
C LEU A 216 -3.30 4.12 -14.61
N LEU A 217 -3.38 3.04 -13.81
CA LEU A 217 -2.29 2.07 -13.69
C LEU A 217 -1.87 1.43 -15.02
N PRO A 218 -2.80 1.05 -15.93
CA PRO A 218 -2.44 0.50 -17.23
C PRO A 218 -1.56 1.43 -18.07
N ASP A 219 -1.80 2.75 -18.01
CA ASP A 219 -1.00 3.74 -18.74
C ASP A 219 0.35 4.00 -18.04
N LEU A 220 0.37 4.11 -16.72
CA LEU A 220 1.55 4.44 -15.93
C LEU A 220 2.56 3.27 -15.79
N ILE A 221 2.07 2.04 -15.63
CA ILE A 221 2.90 0.85 -15.38
C ILE A 221 2.69 -0.21 -16.46
N GLY A 222 1.45 -0.43 -16.86
CA GLY A 222 0.96 -1.54 -17.66
C GLY A 222 -0.24 -2.20 -16.97
N GLY A 223 -0.97 -3.03 -17.71
CA GLY A 223 -2.12 -3.77 -17.18
C GLY A 223 -1.73 -4.80 -16.12
N ILE A 224 -2.72 -5.42 -15.49
CA ILE A 224 -2.50 -6.54 -14.57
C ILE A 224 -2.04 -7.76 -15.40
N VAL A 225 -0.81 -8.20 -15.19
CA VAL A 225 -0.21 -9.34 -15.91
C VAL A 225 -0.31 -10.65 -15.14
N TYR A 226 -0.47 -10.56 -13.83
CA TYR A 226 -0.64 -11.71 -12.97
C TYR A 226 -1.45 -11.37 -11.73
N GLN A 227 -2.39 -12.25 -11.38
CA GLN A 227 -3.22 -12.09 -10.20
C GLN A 227 -3.51 -13.45 -9.55
N LYS A 228 -3.46 -13.51 -8.22
CA LYS A 228 -3.95 -14.60 -7.40
C LYS A 228 -4.71 -14.07 -6.19
N THR A 229 -5.83 -14.71 -5.90
CA THR A 229 -6.62 -14.41 -4.70
C THR A 229 -6.07 -15.15 -3.47
N PRO A 230 -6.41 -14.70 -2.23
CA PRO A 230 -6.06 -15.46 -1.04
C PRO A 230 -6.51 -16.92 -1.09
N ASN A 231 -7.72 -17.17 -1.59
CA ASN A 231 -8.31 -18.53 -1.65
C ASN A 231 -7.52 -19.51 -2.55
N GLU A 232 -6.90 -19.02 -3.63
CA GLU A 232 -6.07 -19.85 -4.50
C GLU A 232 -4.73 -20.26 -3.88
N LEU A 233 -4.28 -19.51 -2.85
CA LEU A 233 -3.00 -19.72 -2.18
C LEU A 233 -3.14 -20.37 -0.80
N VAL A 234 -4.33 -20.32 -0.20
CA VAL A 234 -4.62 -20.91 1.11
C VAL A 234 -4.49 -22.45 1.04
N GLY A 235 -3.94 -23.01 2.13
CA GLY A 235 -3.72 -24.46 2.25
C GLY A 235 -2.42 -24.96 1.59
N LYS A 236 -1.93 -24.29 0.55
CA LYS A 236 -0.66 -24.66 -0.10
C LYS A 236 0.48 -23.69 0.25
N TYR A 237 0.21 -22.39 0.28
CA TYR A 237 1.21 -21.35 0.45
C TYR A 237 0.90 -20.33 1.55
N LEU A 238 -0.38 -20.18 1.88
CA LEU A 238 -0.87 -19.36 2.99
C LEU A 238 -1.59 -20.25 4.00
N ALA A 239 -1.52 -19.89 5.28
CA ALA A 239 -2.22 -20.61 6.33
C ALA A 239 -3.74 -20.52 6.11
N PRO A 240 -4.50 -21.61 6.35
CA PRO A 240 -5.95 -21.55 6.43
C PRO A 240 -6.37 -20.45 7.41
N TYR A 241 -7.46 -19.76 7.12
CA TYR A 241 -7.92 -18.68 7.98
C TYR A 241 -9.43 -18.65 8.18
N GLU A 242 -9.84 -18.06 9.28
CA GLU A 242 -11.23 -17.79 9.59
C GLU A 242 -11.41 -16.34 10.01
N VAL A 243 -12.48 -15.70 9.53
CA VAL A 243 -12.89 -14.36 9.98
C VAL A 243 -14.16 -14.49 10.82
N VAL A 244 -14.03 -14.27 12.12
CA VAL A 244 -15.09 -14.38 13.10
C VAL A 244 -15.63 -13.01 13.49
N GLY A 245 -16.82 -12.66 12.99
CA GLY A 245 -17.49 -11.41 13.36
C GLY A 245 -18.24 -11.56 14.67
N ILE A 246 -17.80 -10.87 15.72
CA ILE A 246 -18.44 -10.89 17.04
C ILE A 246 -19.31 -9.64 17.22
N ARG A 247 -20.60 -9.84 17.32
CA ARG A 247 -21.58 -8.78 17.58
C ARG A 247 -21.65 -8.50 19.08
N ILE A 248 -21.35 -7.26 19.48
CA ILE A 248 -21.27 -6.84 20.88
C ILE A 248 -22.28 -5.72 21.13
N PRO A 249 -23.28 -5.91 21.99
CA PRO A 249 -24.22 -4.85 22.35
C PRO A 249 -23.53 -3.82 23.25
N LEU A 250 -23.87 -2.55 23.11
CA LEU A 250 -23.50 -1.50 24.05
C LEU A 250 -24.16 -1.74 25.42
N THR A 251 -23.56 -1.21 26.49
CA THR A 251 -24.29 -1.14 27.80
C THR A 251 -25.49 -0.20 27.67
N LYS A 252 -26.38 -0.20 28.67
CA LYS A 252 -27.55 0.69 28.65
C LYS A 252 -27.12 2.16 28.58
N GLU A 253 -26.18 2.56 29.42
CA GLU A 253 -25.62 3.92 29.49
C GLU A 253 -24.93 4.31 28.18
N GLU A 254 -24.08 3.42 27.64
CA GLU A 254 -23.40 3.66 26.37
C GLU A 254 -24.39 3.80 25.21
N LYS A 255 -25.46 3.02 25.19
CA LYS A 255 -26.51 3.07 24.18
C LYS A 255 -27.29 4.39 24.23
N GLU A 256 -27.62 4.89 25.42
CA GLU A 256 -28.30 6.16 25.61
C GLU A 256 -27.40 7.33 25.18
N GLN A 257 -26.13 7.32 25.61
CA GLN A 257 -25.15 8.33 25.20
C GLN A 257 -24.91 8.31 23.68
N TYR A 258 -24.77 7.12 23.10
CA TYR A 258 -24.60 6.98 21.66
C TYR A 258 -25.79 7.57 20.89
N LYS A 259 -27.02 7.24 21.29
CA LYS A 259 -28.23 7.78 20.69
C LYS A 259 -28.26 9.30 20.77
N ARG A 260 -28.03 9.86 21.98
CA ARG A 260 -28.02 11.31 22.18
C ARG A 260 -27.07 12.04 21.26
N TYR A 261 -25.82 11.57 21.15
CA TYR A 261 -24.83 12.20 20.28
C TYR A 261 -25.13 11.95 18.79
N TYR A 262 -25.58 10.76 18.44
CA TYR A 262 -25.89 10.46 17.04
C TYR A 262 -27.12 11.23 16.53
N GLU A 263 -28.09 11.50 17.37
CA GLU A 263 -29.26 12.32 17.06
C GLU A 263 -28.88 13.77 16.73
N VAL A 264 -27.95 14.38 17.46
CA VAL A 264 -27.46 15.72 17.14
C VAL A 264 -26.92 15.80 15.70
N PHE A 265 -26.13 14.83 15.31
CA PHE A 265 -25.62 14.75 13.95
C PHE A 265 -26.74 14.50 12.93
N LYS A 266 -27.65 13.60 13.22
CA LYS A 266 -28.77 13.25 12.34
C LYS A 266 -29.67 14.44 12.08
N LEU A 267 -30.07 15.16 13.11
CA LEU A 267 -30.89 16.37 13.00
C LEU A 267 -30.23 17.46 12.15
N TYR A 268 -28.92 17.65 12.29
CA TYR A 268 -28.18 18.58 11.43
C TYR A 268 -28.26 18.19 9.96
N ILE A 269 -28.03 16.90 9.65
CA ILE A 269 -28.09 16.39 8.27
C ILE A 269 -29.50 16.55 7.69
N GLU A 270 -30.55 16.20 8.46
CA GLU A 270 -31.95 16.36 8.04
C GLU A 270 -32.31 17.84 7.81
N LYS A 271 -31.94 18.70 8.76
CA LYS A 271 -32.19 20.17 8.65
C LYS A 271 -31.54 20.79 7.40
N LYS A 272 -30.34 20.33 7.03
CA LYS A 272 -29.61 20.86 5.85
C LYS A 272 -29.90 20.08 4.57
N GLY A 273 -30.78 19.09 4.58
CA GLY A 273 -31.15 18.27 3.41
C GLY A 273 -29.94 17.51 2.81
N ILE A 274 -28.93 17.14 3.63
CA ILE A 274 -27.71 16.53 3.15
C ILE A 274 -27.91 15.03 2.94
N THR A 275 -27.62 14.56 1.74
CA THR A 275 -27.60 13.13 1.41
C THR A 275 -26.17 12.69 1.14
N PHE A 276 -25.70 11.69 1.86
CA PHE A 276 -24.36 11.12 1.65
C PHE A 276 -24.37 10.15 0.48
N LYS A 277 -23.80 10.56 -0.65
CA LYS A 277 -23.55 9.72 -1.83
C LYS A 277 -22.08 9.40 -1.99
N SER A 278 -21.20 10.30 -1.55
CA SER A 278 -19.74 10.19 -1.71
C SER A 278 -18.97 10.60 -0.45
N LEU A 279 -17.67 10.39 -0.48
CA LEU A 279 -16.74 10.87 0.55
C LEU A 279 -16.66 12.42 0.57
N GLU A 280 -16.85 13.03 -0.59
CA GLU A 280 -16.84 14.50 -0.78
C GLU A 280 -17.97 15.18 -0.02
N ASP A 281 -19.14 14.53 0.08
CA ASP A 281 -20.25 15.09 0.86
C ASP A 281 -19.89 15.24 2.34
N PHE A 282 -19.13 14.29 2.89
CA PHE A 282 -18.62 14.40 4.24
C PHE A 282 -17.54 15.48 4.36
N GLN A 283 -16.63 15.58 3.40
CA GLN A 283 -15.60 16.63 3.36
C GLN A 283 -16.21 18.03 3.30
N ARG A 284 -17.29 18.22 2.54
CA ARG A 284 -18.02 19.50 2.52
C ARG A 284 -18.54 19.91 3.89
N ILE A 285 -19.02 18.96 4.71
CA ILE A 285 -19.46 19.26 6.07
C ILE A 285 -18.26 19.63 6.94
N VAL A 286 -17.13 18.91 6.78
CA VAL A 286 -15.88 19.23 7.49
C VAL A 286 -15.41 20.65 7.13
N MET A 287 -15.42 21.02 5.84
CA MET A 287 -15.05 22.37 5.41
C MET A 287 -16.00 23.43 5.99
N ARG A 288 -17.30 23.17 5.97
CA ARG A 288 -18.31 24.08 6.55
C ARG A 288 -18.14 24.28 8.05
N SER A 289 -17.65 23.28 8.77
CA SER A 289 -17.49 23.37 10.23
C SER A 289 -16.48 24.43 10.68
N GLY A 290 -15.65 24.94 9.76
CA GLY A 290 -14.77 26.09 10.04
C GLY A 290 -15.51 27.43 10.19
N SER A 291 -16.72 27.55 9.64
CA SER A 291 -17.53 28.79 9.66
C SER A 291 -18.97 28.57 10.15
N ASP A 292 -19.44 27.33 10.25
CA ASP A 292 -20.81 26.96 10.70
C ASP A 292 -20.71 26.23 12.05
N GLU A 293 -21.10 26.90 13.13
CA GLU A 293 -21.07 26.35 14.48
C GLU A 293 -21.98 25.12 14.63
N GLU A 294 -23.11 25.05 13.90
CA GLU A 294 -24.00 23.87 13.91
C GLU A 294 -23.29 22.67 13.27
N ALA A 295 -22.57 22.88 12.15
CA ALA A 295 -21.76 21.84 11.52
C ALA A 295 -20.66 21.33 12.45
N PHE A 296 -19.98 22.22 13.14
CA PHE A 296 -18.95 21.87 14.12
C PHE A 296 -19.52 21.04 15.28
N LYS A 297 -20.65 21.48 15.86
CA LYS A 297 -21.35 20.74 16.95
C LYS A 297 -21.78 19.35 16.48
N ALA A 298 -22.33 19.25 15.25
CA ALA A 298 -22.77 17.99 14.67
C ALA A 298 -21.60 17.02 14.43
N LEU A 299 -20.48 17.50 13.91
CA LEU A 299 -19.27 16.66 13.71
C LEU A 299 -18.68 16.20 15.04
N ARG A 300 -18.60 17.08 16.04
CA ARG A 300 -18.14 16.71 17.39
C ARG A 300 -19.04 15.65 18.02
N ALA A 301 -20.35 15.80 17.88
CA ALA A 301 -21.31 14.81 18.34
C ALA A 301 -21.13 13.46 17.63
N LEU A 302 -20.96 13.46 16.31
CA LEU A 302 -20.67 12.23 15.57
C LEU A 302 -19.37 11.55 16.03
N GLU A 303 -18.34 12.32 16.34
CA GLU A 303 -17.08 11.80 16.86
C GLU A 303 -17.26 11.14 18.22
N GLN A 304 -18.02 11.77 19.13
CA GLN A 304 -18.34 11.21 20.44
C GLN A 304 -19.17 9.91 20.30
N ALA A 305 -20.17 9.90 19.42
CA ALA A 305 -20.93 8.69 19.14
C ALA A 305 -20.03 7.54 18.65
N ARG A 306 -19.14 7.84 17.70
CA ARG A 306 -18.17 6.85 17.19
C ARG A 306 -17.22 6.36 18.28
N ARG A 307 -16.74 7.25 19.14
CA ARG A 307 -15.86 6.89 20.26
C ARG A 307 -16.54 5.90 21.20
N ILE A 308 -17.81 6.12 21.56
CA ILE A 308 -18.59 5.18 22.39
C ILE A 308 -18.70 3.81 21.70
N ALA A 309 -19.02 3.79 20.41
CA ALA A 309 -19.14 2.54 19.66
C ALA A 309 -17.81 1.76 19.59
N PHE A 310 -16.69 2.46 19.45
CA PHE A 310 -15.36 1.84 19.25
C PHE A 310 -14.73 1.36 20.56
N SER A 311 -14.93 2.06 21.69
CA SER A 311 -14.33 1.77 23.00
C SER A 311 -15.31 1.23 24.05
N SER A 312 -16.37 0.54 23.62
CA SER A 312 -17.34 -0.05 24.52
C SER A 312 -16.70 -0.99 25.56
N LYS A 313 -17.13 -0.88 26.83
CA LYS A 313 -16.65 -1.71 27.93
C LYS A 313 -16.76 -3.20 27.64
N ARG A 314 -17.85 -3.62 27.00
CA ARG A 314 -18.08 -5.02 26.61
C ARG A 314 -17.10 -5.51 25.54
N LYS A 315 -16.56 -4.62 24.69
CA LYS A 315 -15.47 -5.00 23.78
C LYS A 315 -14.20 -5.35 24.53
N LEU A 316 -13.87 -4.61 25.58
CA LEU A 316 -12.69 -4.90 26.41
C LEU A 316 -12.87 -6.19 27.23
N GLU A 317 -14.10 -6.48 27.69
CA GLU A 317 -14.41 -7.76 28.32
C GLU A 317 -14.25 -8.91 27.35
N LYS A 318 -14.76 -8.75 26.12
CA LYS A 318 -14.62 -9.76 25.07
C LYS A 318 -13.18 -9.94 24.61
N LEU A 319 -12.38 -8.87 24.62
CA LEU A 319 -10.94 -8.96 24.35
C LEU A 319 -10.24 -9.81 25.41
N ARG A 320 -10.58 -9.64 26.70
CA ARG A 320 -10.04 -10.48 27.78
C ARG A 320 -10.29 -11.97 27.52
N GLU A 321 -11.54 -12.34 27.19
CA GLU A 321 -11.89 -13.73 26.89
C GLU A 321 -11.06 -14.30 25.72
N ILE A 322 -10.79 -13.49 24.69
CA ILE A 322 -9.96 -13.92 23.55
C ILE A 322 -8.51 -14.07 23.96
N LEU A 323 -7.97 -13.13 24.73
CA LEU A 323 -6.58 -13.23 25.24
C LEU A 323 -6.38 -14.48 26.11
N GLU A 324 -7.35 -14.82 26.93
CA GLU A 324 -7.34 -16.02 27.77
C GLU A 324 -7.47 -17.29 26.94
N ARG A 325 -8.38 -17.32 25.95
CA ARG A 325 -8.59 -18.47 25.06
C ARG A 325 -7.35 -18.82 24.24
N HIS A 326 -6.63 -17.80 23.79
CA HIS A 326 -5.45 -17.92 22.93
C HIS A 326 -4.15 -17.70 23.72
N LYS A 327 -4.16 -18.02 25.02
CA LYS A 327 -2.98 -17.93 25.86
C LYS A 327 -1.86 -18.81 25.32
N GLY A 328 -0.73 -18.18 24.97
CA GLY A 328 0.40 -18.87 24.36
C GLY A 328 0.54 -18.65 22.86
N GLU A 329 -0.51 -18.26 22.16
CA GLU A 329 -0.44 -17.85 20.76
C GLU A 329 -0.01 -16.39 20.61
N LYS A 330 0.52 -16.04 19.43
CA LYS A 330 0.86 -14.65 19.11
C LYS A 330 -0.37 -13.91 18.62
N ILE A 331 -0.72 -12.82 19.29
CA ILE A 331 -1.94 -12.03 19.04
C ILE A 331 -1.57 -10.61 18.65
N ILE A 332 -2.17 -10.11 17.56
CA ILE A 332 -2.09 -8.69 17.17
C ILE A 332 -3.47 -8.05 17.34
N ILE A 333 -3.54 -6.97 18.12
CA ILE A 333 -4.77 -6.22 18.35
C ILE A 333 -4.70 -4.94 17.54
N PHE A 334 -5.70 -4.73 16.69
CA PHE A 334 -5.83 -3.56 15.83
C PHE A 334 -6.95 -2.66 16.31
N THR A 335 -6.66 -1.38 16.43
CA THR A 335 -7.67 -0.34 16.70
C THR A 335 -7.36 0.92 15.91
N ARG A 336 -8.34 1.79 15.72
CA ARG A 336 -8.16 3.04 14.99
C ARG A 336 -7.64 4.18 15.86
N HIS A 337 -7.96 4.18 17.14
CA HIS A 337 -7.74 5.30 18.04
C HIS A 337 -6.60 5.03 19.03
N ASN A 338 -5.62 5.94 19.08
CA ASN A 338 -4.46 5.81 19.98
C ASN A 338 -4.87 5.76 21.46
N GLU A 339 -5.93 6.48 21.85
CA GLU A 339 -6.45 6.42 23.23
C GLU A 339 -6.81 4.99 23.62
N LEU A 340 -7.50 4.27 22.73
CA LEU A 340 -7.89 2.88 22.96
C LEU A 340 -6.65 1.95 22.95
N VAL A 341 -5.61 2.25 22.15
CA VAL A 341 -4.32 1.53 22.21
C VAL A 341 -3.75 1.62 23.62
N TYR A 342 -3.65 2.84 24.17
CA TYR A 342 -3.09 3.04 25.51
C TYR A 342 -3.97 2.48 26.63
N GLU A 343 -5.30 2.50 26.47
CA GLU A 343 -6.23 1.90 27.41
C GLU A 343 -6.03 0.37 27.47
N ILE A 344 -5.94 -0.29 26.31
CA ILE A 344 -5.71 -1.73 26.20
C ILE A 344 -4.32 -2.09 26.75
N SER A 345 -3.31 -1.31 26.39
CA SER A 345 -1.94 -1.51 26.87
C SER A 345 -1.87 -1.51 28.39
N ARG A 346 -2.45 -0.50 29.02
CA ARG A 346 -2.46 -0.38 30.49
C ARG A 346 -3.31 -1.45 31.18
N LYS A 347 -4.47 -1.78 30.60
CA LYS A 347 -5.42 -2.73 31.21
C LYS A 347 -4.94 -4.18 31.14
N PHE A 348 -4.25 -4.53 30.06
CA PHE A 348 -3.82 -5.92 29.80
C PHE A 348 -2.30 -6.09 29.85
N LEU A 349 -1.54 -5.04 30.15
CA LEU A 349 -0.07 -5.02 30.19
C LEU A 349 0.56 -5.52 28.86
N ILE A 350 0.01 -5.04 27.75
CA ILE A 350 0.41 -5.40 26.39
C ILE A 350 1.19 -4.23 25.77
N PRO A 351 2.37 -4.45 25.14
CA PRO A 351 3.11 -3.40 24.46
C PRO A 351 2.29 -2.70 23.39
N ALA A 352 2.37 -1.37 23.35
CA ALA A 352 1.63 -0.49 22.44
C ALA A 352 2.52 0.03 21.32
N ILE A 353 2.05 -0.01 20.08
CA ILE A 353 2.71 0.60 18.92
C ILE A 353 1.78 1.63 18.30
N THR A 354 2.18 2.91 18.34
CA THR A 354 1.47 4.02 17.73
C THR A 354 2.41 4.86 16.86
N HIS A 355 1.90 5.88 16.19
CA HIS A 355 2.74 6.82 15.44
C HIS A 355 3.70 7.61 16.35
N LYS A 356 3.43 7.69 17.65
CA LYS A 356 4.29 8.33 18.65
C LYS A 356 5.39 7.43 19.22
N THR A 357 5.30 6.11 18.97
CA THR A 357 6.33 5.17 19.39
C THR A 357 7.58 5.38 18.55
N ASP A 358 8.71 5.65 19.18
CA ASP A 358 9.94 5.90 18.44
C ASP A 358 10.44 4.64 17.69
N LYS A 359 11.39 4.85 16.77
CA LYS A 359 11.87 3.77 15.89
C LYS A 359 12.57 2.65 16.66
N ALA A 360 13.37 2.99 17.68
CA ALA A 360 14.13 2.01 18.46
C ALA A 360 13.20 1.17 19.33
N GLU A 361 12.29 1.81 20.06
CA GLU A 361 11.27 1.15 20.88
C GLU A 361 10.38 0.22 20.04
N ARG A 362 9.91 0.70 18.87
CA ARG A 362 9.12 -0.11 17.95
C ARG A 362 9.88 -1.35 17.48
N SER A 363 11.14 -1.19 17.10
CA SER A 363 11.99 -2.28 16.66
C SER A 363 12.17 -3.32 17.77
N GLU A 364 12.38 -2.87 19.00
CA GLU A 364 12.52 -3.74 20.16
C GLU A 364 11.23 -4.51 20.47
N ILE A 365 10.07 -3.85 20.45
CA ILE A 365 8.77 -4.49 20.66
C ILE A 365 8.55 -5.59 19.62
N LEU A 366 8.78 -5.29 18.33
CA LEU A 366 8.58 -6.24 17.23
C LEU A 366 9.58 -7.41 17.33
N LYS A 367 10.82 -7.16 17.72
CA LYS A 367 11.82 -8.19 17.95
C LYS A 367 11.38 -9.14 19.07
N LYS A 368 11.01 -8.61 20.23
CA LYS A 368 10.53 -9.42 21.38
C LYS A 368 9.24 -10.18 21.06
N PHE A 369 8.36 -9.61 20.22
CA PHE A 369 7.18 -10.31 19.73
C PHE A 369 7.55 -11.45 18.77
N ARG A 370 8.54 -11.24 17.89
CA ARG A 370 9.08 -12.29 17.00
C ARG A 370 9.68 -13.44 17.79
N GLU A 371 10.45 -13.14 18.82
CA GLU A 371 11.07 -14.13 19.73
C GLU A 371 10.03 -14.81 20.64
N GLY A 372 8.80 -14.34 20.69
CA GLY A 372 7.72 -14.88 21.51
C GLY A 372 7.80 -14.50 23.00
N ILE A 373 8.66 -13.53 23.35
CA ILE A 373 8.71 -12.93 24.70
C ILE A 373 7.41 -12.16 24.94
N TYR A 374 6.99 -11.36 24.00
CA TYR A 374 5.65 -10.77 23.98
C TYR A 374 4.69 -11.68 23.20
N LYS A 375 3.60 -12.09 23.81
CA LYS A 375 2.55 -12.91 23.18
C LYS A 375 1.47 -12.08 22.52
N ALA A 376 1.29 -10.84 22.95
CA ALA A 376 0.32 -9.93 22.38
C ALA A 376 0.95 -8.53 22.18
N ILE A 377 0.52 -7.84 21.15
CA ILE A 377 0.80 -6.42 20.91
C ILE A 377 -0.47 -5.71 20.49
N VAL A 378 -0.59 -4.43 20.83
CA VAL A 378 -1.70 -3.59 20.38
C VAL A 378 -1.18 -2.44 19.54
N SER A 379 -1.84 -2.18 18.41
CA SER A 379 -1.43 -1.13 17.50
C SER A 379 -2.59 -0.33 16.96
N SER A 380 -2.32 0.94 16.68
CA SER A 380 -3.14 1.76 15.78
C SER A 380 -2.81 1.43 14.32
N GLN A 381 -3.26 2.25 13.39
CA GLN A 381 -3.05 2.06 11.94
C GLN A 381 -1.58 1.94 11.49
N VAL A 382 -0.63 2.23 12.36
CA VAL A 382 0.82 2.22 12.05
C VAL A 382 1.32 0.85 11.57
N LEU A 383 0.68 -0.24 11.96
CA LEU A 383 1.04 -1.59 11.47
C LEU A 383 0.32 -1.98 10.18
N ASP A 384 -0.55 -1.15 9.63
CA ASP A 384 -1.32 -1.49 8.43
C ASP A 384 -0.43 -1.47 7.18
N GLU A 385 0.54 -0.54 7.09
CA GLU A 385 1.45 -0.42 5.94
C GLU A 385 2.92 -0.35 6.37
N GLY A 386 3.78 -1.02 5.63
CA GLY A 386 5.23 -0.77 5.64
C GLY A 386 6.04 -1.35 6.78
N ILE A 387 5.47 -2.13 7.69
CA ILE A 387 6.23 -2.76 8.77
C ILE A 387 6.15 -4.28 8.64
N ASP A 388 7.31 -4.95 8.67
CA ASP A 388 7.36 -6.41 8.76
C ASP A 388 6.94 -6.86 10.15
N VAL A 389 5.64 -7.14 10.29
CA VAL A 389 5.10 -7.67 11.55
C VAL A 389 5.38 -9.16 11.59
N PRO A 390 5.96 -9.65 12.69
CA PRO A 390 6.20 -11.09 12.87
C PRO A 390 4.91 -11.90 12.79
N ASP A 391 5.05 -13.17 12.47
CA ASP A 391 3.94 -14.10 12.34
C ASP A 391 3.08 -14.14 13.59
N ALA A 392 1.78 -13.90 13.40
CA ALA A 392 0.76 -14.05 14.44
C ALA A 392 -0.27 -15.10 14.03
N SER A 393 -0.85 -15.81 14.98
CA SER A 393 -1.92 -16.77 14.73
C SER A 393 -3.29 -16.13 14.86
N VAL A 394 -3.40 -15.11 15.70
CA VAL A 394 -4.66 -14.44 16.02
C VAL A 394 -4.56 -12.94 15.78
N GLY A 395 -5.54 -12.41 15.07
CA GLY A 395 -5.77 -10.98 14.93
C GLY A 395 -7.08 -10.57 15.60
N VAL A 396 -7.13 -9.41 16.24
CA VAL A 396 -8.35 -8.85 16.81
C VAL A 396 -8.55 -7.42 16.32
N ILE A 397 -9.61 -7.16 15.58
CA ILE A 397 -10.01 -5.81 15.16
C ILE A 397 -11.07 -5.31 16.14
N ILE A 398 -10.71 -4.40 17.03
CA ILE A 398 -11.62 -3.77 17.97
C ILE A 398 -12.39 -2.63 17.33
N SER A 399 -11.71 -1.85 16.51
CA SER A 399 -12.30 -0.79 15.67
C SER A 399 -11.49 -0.63 14.39
N GLY A 400 -12.14 -0.27 13.31
CA GLY A 400 -11.45 -0.09 12.03
C GLY A 400 -12.26 0.77 11.06
N THR A 401 -11.65 1.11 9.94
CA THR A 401 -12.32 1.78 8.83
C THR A 401 -13.20 0.83 8.03
N GLY A 402 -13.98 1.35 7.09
CA GLY A 402 -14.74 0.53 6.13
C GLY A 402 -13.90 -0.03 4.99
N SER A 403 -12.57 0.13 5.04
CA SER A 403 -11.65 -0.27 3.98
C SER A 403 -11.46 -1.79 3.96
N SER A 404 -11.81 -2.40 2.83
CA SER A 404 -11.51 -3.81 2.56
C SER A 404 -10.00 -4.06 2.46
N ARG A 405 -9.25 -3.06 1.97
CA ARG A 405 -7.80 -3.09 1.88
C ARG A 405 -7.14 -3.28 3.24
N GLU A 406 -7.49 -2.45 4.24
CA GLU A 406 -6.94 -2.60 5.60
C GLU A 406 -7.23 -4.00 6.16
N LEU A 407 -8.43 -4.53 5.92
CA LEU A 407 -8.77 -5.88 6.37
C LEU A 407 -7.88 -6.94 5.71
N VAL A 408 -7.64 -6.83 4.40
CA VAL A 408 -6.77 -7.75 3.66
C VAL A 408 -5.31 -7.62 4.09
N GLN A 409 -4.82 -6.40 4.33
CA GLN A 409 -3.46 -6.17 4.83
C GLN A 409 -3.27 -6.77 6.23
N ARG A 410 -4.25 -6.59 7.13
CA ARG A 410 -4.24 -7.19 8.48
C ARG A 410 -4.31 -8.71 8.42
N LEU A 411 -5.19 -9.27 7.59
CA LEU A 411 -5.24 -10.71 7.31
C LEU A 411 -3.88 -11.22 6.82
N GLY A 412 -3.27 -10.57 5.85
CA GLY A 412 -2.00 -10.99 5.29
C GLY A 412 -0.85 -11.08 6.31
N ARG A 413 -0.95 -10.34 7.42
CA ARG A 413 0.04 -10.41 8.52
C ARG A 413 -0.15 -11.65 9.40
N ILE A 414 -1.37 -12.13 9.53
CA ILE A 414 -1.68 -13.35 10.29
C ILE A 414 -1.74 -14.61 9.42
N LEU A 415 -1.72 -14.48 8.09
CA LEU A 415 -1.81 -15.62 7.16
C LEU A 415 -0.46 -16.29 6.86
N ARG A 416 0.66 -15.70 7.26
CA ARG A 416 1.97 -16.30 7.01
C ARG A 416 2.05 -17.69 7.66
N PRO A 417 2.48 -18.71 6.92
CA PRO A 417 2.74 -20.02 7.51
C PRO A 417 3.83 -19.89 8.58
N ALA A 418 3.64 -20.54 9.71
CA ALA A 418 4.65 -20.65 10.77
C ALA A 418 4.63 -22.07 11.34
N PRO A 419 5.77 -22.59 11.85
CA PRO A 419 5.81 -23.90 12.49
C PRO A 419 4.78 -24.01 13.61
N GLY A 420 3.99 -25.09 13.59
CA GLY A 420 2.92 -25.33 14.60
C GLY A 420 1.64 -24.50 14.42
N LYS A 421 1.52 -23.71 13.37
CA LYS A 421 0.34 -22.91 13.09
C LYS A 421 -0.62 -23.64 12.15
N GLU A 422 -1.67 -24.22 12.70
CA GLU A 422 -2.69 -24.93 11.93
C GLU A 422 -3.64 -23.98 11.18
N LYS A 423 -4.01 -22.86 11.82
CA LYS A 423 -5.00 -21.92 11.31
C LYS A 423 -4.73 -20.49 11.82
N ALA A 424 -5.08 -19.50 11.02
CA ALA A 424 -5.14 -18.11 11.43
C ALA A 424 -6.58 -17.69 11.75
N ILE A 425 -6.80 -16.93 12.82
CA ILE A 425 -8.12 -16.46 13.19
C ILE A 425 -8.11 -14.95 13.29
N LEU A 426 -9.03 -14.29 12.59
CA LEU A 426 -9.27 -12.86 12.71
C LEU A 426 -10.63 -12.59 13.35
N TYR A 427 -10.61 -12.10 14.58
CA TYR A 427 -11.80 -11.63 15.27
C TYR A 427 -12.13 -10.19 14.89
N GLU A 428 -13.35 -9.92 14.50
CA GLU A 428 -13.86 -8.58 14.20
C GLU A 428 -14.96 -8.20 15.19
N PHE A 429 -14.73 -7.20 16.04
CA PHE A 429 -15.71 -6.69 16.98
C PHE A 429 -16.63 -5.67 16.33
N ILE A 430 -17.94 -5.82 16.48
CA ILE A 430 -18.95 -4.98 15.86
C ILE A 430 -19.97 -4.58 16.92
N SER A 431 -19.99 -3.30 17.31
CA SER A 431 -21.01 -2.79 18.23
C SER A 431 -22.38 -2.75 17.56
N THR A 432 -23.32 -3.55 18.09
CA THR A 432 -24.68 -3.61 17.54
C THR A 432 -25.47 -2.32 17.79
N GLY A 433 -26.37 -1.98 16.86
CA GLY A 433 -27.17 -0.75 16.98
C GLY A 433 -26.39 0.54 16.71
N THR A 434 -25.19 0.45 16.14
CA THR A 434 -24.31 1.59 15.80
C THR A 434 -23.96 1.63 14.32
N SER A 435 -23.30 2.72 13.90
CA SER A 435 -22.78 2.88 12.54
C SER A 435 -21.72 1.81 12.16
N GLU A 436 -21.09 1.14 13.13
CA GLU A 436 -20.11 0.07 12.87
C GLU A 436 -20.68 -1.11 12.08
N VAL A 437 -21.97 -1.41 12.25
CA VAL A 437 -22.62 -2.50 11.48
C VAL A 437 -22.55 -2.22 9.97
N ARG A 438 -22.76 -0.98 9.54
CA ARG A 438 -22.62 -0.58 8.13
C ARG A 438 -21.16 -0.64 7.65
N VAL A 439 -20.25 -0.18 8.48
CA VAL A 439 -18.81 -0.21 8.22
C VAL A 439 -18.31 -1.65 8.05
N ALA A 440 -18.69 -2.56 8.93
CA ALA A 440 -18.35 -3.98 8.86
C ALA A 440 -18.92 -4.66 7.60
N ARG A 441 -20.16 -4.31 7.20
CA ARG A 441 -20.74 -4.84 5.94
C ARG A 441 -19.95 -4.41 4.71
N ARG A 442 -19.52 -3.16 4.63
CA ARG A 442 -18.70 -2.65 3.53
C ARG A 442 -17.36 -3.41 3.44
N ARG A 443 -16.70 -3.63 4.57
CA ARG A 443 -15.45 -4.43 4.61
C ARG A 443 -15.66 -5.85 4.05
N LYS A 444 -16.73 -6.52 4.48
CA LYS A 444 -17.04 -7.89 4.03
C LYS A 444 -17.44 -7.97 2.56
N SER A 445 -18.13 -6.97 2.01
CA SER A 445 -18.47 -6.95 0.58
C SER A 445 -17.24 -6.88 -0.30
N GLY A 446 -16.24 -6.09 0.09
CA GLY A 446 -14.96 -6.02 -0.64
C GLY A 446 -14.15 -7.32 -0.56
N LEU A 447 -14.19 -8.06 0.58
CA LEU A 447 -13.59 -9.40 0.65
C LEU A 447 -14.27 -10.41 -0.28
N LYS A 448 -15.60 -10.33 -0.42
CA LYS A 448 -16.35 -11.20 -1.34
C LYS A 448 -16.03 -10.90 -2.81
N GLN A 449 -15.76 -9.65 -3.16
CA GLN A 449 -15.32 -9.27 -4.49
C GLN A 449 -13.93 -9.83 -4.80
N LEU A 450 -12.99 -9.74 -3.84
CA LEU A 450 -11.65 -10.33 -3.97
C LEU A 450 -11.65 -11.86 -4.16
N ASN A 451 -12.67 -12.54 -3.65
CA ASN A 451 -12.79 -13.99 -3.75
C ASN A 451 -13.59 -14.43 -4.99
N LYS A 452 -14.12 -13.49 -5.79
CA LYS A 452 -14.94 -13.77 -6.98
C LYS A 452 -14.23 -13.49 -8.32
N VAL A 453 -13.04 -12.86 -8.27
CA VAL A 453 -12.24 -12.56 -9.47
C VAL A 453 -11.33 -13.71 -9.86
#